data_a8f30b04ef43301cf7275d60305249d8
#
_entry.id   a8f30b04ef43301cf7275d60305249d8
#
_cell.length_a   1.000
_cell.length_b   1.000
_cell.length_c   1.000
_cell.angle_alpha   90.00
_cell.angle_beta   90.00
_cell.angle_gamma   90.00
#
_symmetry.space_group_name_H-M   'P 1'
#
loop_
_entity.id
_entity.type
_entity.pdbx_description
1 polymer ?
#
loop_
_entity_poly.entity_id
_entity_poly.type
_entity_poly.pdbx_seq_one_letter_code
_entity_poly.pdbx_strand_id
1 'polypeptide(L)'
;MNDVIDTLAGIAPGSRLDTIRTLRPEARKHAQMSYLGLFVPTSPGGVTAQERFAVASFVAGLHGRPETSDFYSKGLASAGASAELQAAVAAAVAAAKTSGPYGSYPKGPLSVENTAGLIYKVAADTSKALGPRLAAAFEHVHMLVFHPRDAASPSLQSLLDAGWSPTDVVTLSQLVAFLSFQIRVVAGLRTLAPKLSA
;
A
#
# COMPACT_ATOMS: atom_id res chain seq x y z
N MET A 1 10.83 -1.03 -19.23
CA MET A 1 10.84 -0.82 -17.76
C MET A 1 11.16 -2.16 -17.13
N ASN A 2 12.10 -2.21 -16.19
CA ASN A 2 12.44 -3.43 -15.47
C ASN A 2 11.25 -3.87 -14.59
N ASP A 3 11.17 -5.19 -14.30
CA ASP A 3 10.16 -5.72 -13.38
C ASP A 3 10.30 -5.06 -12.00
N VAL A 4 9.18 -4.54 -11.47
CA VAL A 4 9.20 -3.76 -10.23
C VAL A 4 9.58 -4.62 -9.01
N ILE A 5 9.14 -5.88 -8.97
CA ILE A 5 9.49 -6.79 -7.88
C ILE A 5 10.97 -7.15 -7.94
N ASP A 6 11.52 -7.40 -9.13
CA ASP A 6 12.96 -7.66 -9.32
C ASP A 6 13.79 -6.46 -8.86
N THR A 7 13.38 -5.25 -9.25
CA THR A 7 14.03 -4.02 -8.83
C THR A 7 14.03 -3.87 -7.30
N LEU A 8 12.88 -4.03 -6.67
CA LEU A 8 12.73 -3.90 -5.21
C LEU A 8 13.42 -5.01 -4.42
N ALA A 9 13.45 -6.22 -4.97
CA ALA A 9 14.11 -7.36 -4.34
C ALA A 9 15.62 -7.44 -4.62
N GLY A 10 16.15 -6.59 -5.52
CA GLY A 10 17.56 -6.59 -5.91
C GLY A 10 17.95 -7.84 -6.74
N ILE A 11 17.03 -8.32 -7.58
CA ILE A 11 17.26 -9.52 -8.40
C ILE A 11 17.97 -9.14 -9.68
N ALA A 12 19.18 -9.65 -9.86
CA ALA A 12 19.92 -9.50 -11.10
C ALA A 12 19.44 -10.52 -12.15
N PRO A 13 19.38 -10.14 -13.45
CA PRO A 13 19.09 -11.07 -14.53
C PRO A 13 20.07 -12.26 -14.52
N GLY A 14 19.54 -13.47 -14.72
CA GLY A 14 20.33 -14.72 -14.71
C GLY A 14 20.71 -15.24 -13.32
N SER A 15 20.36 -14.52 -12.25
CA SER A 15 20.58 -15.00 -10.89
C SER A 15 19.67 -16.21 -10.53
N ARG A 16 20.01 -16.90 -9.47
CA ARG A 16 19.20 -18.02 -8.98
C ARG A 16 17.78 -17.59 -8.59
N LEU A 17 17.60 -16.38 -8.05
CA LEU A 17 16.27 -15.82 -7.79
C LEU A 17 15.50 -15.51 -9.08
N ASP A 18 16.18 -15.00 -10.11
CA ASP A 18 15.57 -14.78 -11.41
C ASP A 18 15.06 -16.11 -12.00
N THR A 19 15.87 -17.16 -11.94
CA THR A 19 15.47 -18.52 -12.32
C THR A 19 14.23 -19.00 -11.55
N ILE A 20 14.18 -18.80 -10.23
CA ILE A 20 13.01 -19.17 -9.41
C ILE A 20 11.77 -18.41 -9.86
N ARG A 21 11.89 -17.12 -10.16
CA ARG A 21 10.76 -16.31 -10.65
C ARG A 21 10.28 -16.73 -12.03
N THR A 22 11.17 -17.23 -12.89
CA THR A 22 10.79 -17.75 -14.22
C THR A 22 9.99 -19.05 -14.15
N LEU A 23 10.01 -19.78 -13.04
CA LEU A 23 9.14 -20.95 -12.82
C LEU A 23 7.65 -20.56 -12.67
N ARG A 24 7.35 -19.31 -12.46
CA ARG A 24 5.99 -18.77 -12.32
C ARG A 24 5.80 -17.57 -13.26
N PRO A 25 5.85 -17.77 -14.58
CA PRO A 25 5.88 -16.69 -15.56
C PRO A 25 4.61 -15.83 -15.52
N GLU A 26 3.44 -16.43 -15.36
CA GLU A 26 2.18 -15.68 -15.27
C GLU A 26 2.11 -14.84 -14.00
N ALA A 27 2.58 -15.35 -12.86
CA ALA A 27 2.62 -14.55 -11.62
C ALA A 27 3.55 -13.34 -11.77
N ARG A 28 4.72 -13.52 -12.41
CA ARG A 28 5.66 -12.43 -12.71
C ARG A 28 5.02 -11.39 -13.64
N LYS A 29 4.46 -11.84 -14.74
CA LYS A 29 3.80 -11.01 -15.76
C LYS A 29 2.65 -10.19 -15.16
N HIS A 30 1.72 -10.86 -14.47
CA HIS A 30 0.54 -10.20 -13.92
C HIS A 30 0.86 -9.26 -12.76
N ALA A 31 1.88 -9.54 -11.94
CA ALA A 31 2.36 -8.61 -10.93
C ALA A 31 2.91 -7.32 -11.58
N GLN A 32 3.70 -7.43 -12.65
CA GLN A 32 4.18 -6.27 -13.39
C GLN A 32 3.05 -5.51 -14.09
N MET A 33 2.10 -6.21 -14.70
CA MET A 33 0.92 -5.57 -15.32
C MET A 33 0.08 -4.81 -14.30
N SER A 34 -0.12 -5.37 -13.09
CA SER A 34 -0.82 -4.70 -12.01
C SER A 34 -0.12 -3.42 -11.57
N TYR A 35 1.22 -3.47 -11.43
CA TYR A 35 2.00 -2.26 -11.14
C TYR A 35 1.80 -1.19 -12.21
N LEU A 36 1.93 -1.56 -13.48
CA LEU A 36 1.77 -0.61 -14.59
C LEU A 36 0.36 -0.03 -14.63
N GLY A 37 -0.68 -0.85 -14.47
CA GLY A 37 -2.07 -0.40 -14.46
C GLY A 37 -2.40 0.52 -13.28
N LEU A 38 -1.72 0.35 -12.14
CA LEU A 38 -1.96 1.18 -10.96
C LEU A 38 -1.11 2.45 -10.91
N PHE A 39 0.15 2.42 -11.40
CA PHE A 39 1.09 3.55 -11.26
C PHE A 39 1.41 4.27 -12.57
N VAL A 40 1.18 3.63 -13.71
CA VAL A 40 1.43 4.18 -15.06
C VAL A 40 0.23 3.91 -15.97
N PRO A 41 -1.01 4.14 -15.51
CA PRO A 41 -2.20 3.83 -16.30
C PRO A 41 -2.31 4.72 -17.54
N THR A 42 -2.78 4.16 -18.65
CA THR A 42 -3.12 4.94 -19.86
C THR A 42 -4.33 5.86 -19.65
N SER A 43 -5.22 5.48 -18.74
CA SER A 43 -6.40 6.28 -18.32
C SER A 43 -6.42 6.32 -16.79
N PRO A 44 -5.91 7.39 -16.16
CA PRO A 44 -5.76 7.45 -14.70
C PRO A 44 -7.08 7.52 -13.91
N GLY A 45 -8.19 7.89 -14.55
CA GLY A 45 -9.46 8.12 -13.85
C GLY A 45 -9.40 9.32 -12.92
N GLY A 46 -10.14 9.25 -11.81
CA GLY A 46 -10.20 10.32 -10.82
C GLY A 46 -9.08 10.29 -9.76
N VAL A 47 -8.22 9.25 -9.78
CA VAL A 47 -7.11 9.12 -8.83
C VAL A 47 -5.81 9.57 -9.47
N THR A 48 -5.27 10.69 -9.03
CA THR A 48 -4.04 11.30 -9.57
C THR A 48 -2.80 10.44 -9.28
N ALA A 49 -1.72 10.64 -10.06
CA ALA A 49 -0.44 10.00 -9.78
C ALA A 49 0.08 10.33 -8.38
N GLN A 50 -0.08 11.58 -7.95
CA GLN A 50 0.33 12.04 -6.63
C GLN A 50 -0.44 11.30 -5.51
N GLU A 51 -1.77 11.13 -5.63
CA GLU A 51 -2.57 10.37 -4.67
C GLU A 51 -2.16 8.90 -4.63
N ARG A 52 -1.91 8.26 -5.80
CA ARG A 52 -1.44 6.87 -5.89
C ARG A 52 -0.12 6.67 -5.16
N PHE A 53 0.86 7.54 -5.39
CA PHE A 53 2.15 7.46 -4.72
C PHE A 53 2.10 7.87 -3.25
N ALA A 54 1.22 8.79 -2.84
CA ALA A 54 0.99 9.10 -1.43
C ALA A 54 0.43 7.89 -0.67
N VAL A 55 -0.60 7.24 -1.22
CA VAL A 55 -1.14 5.99 -0.68
C VAL A 55 -0.07 4.90 -0.63
N ALA A 56 0.72 4.73 -1.68
CA ALA A 56 1.77 3.72 -1.73
C ALA A 56 2.87 3.96 -0.70
N SER A 57 3.29 5.21 -0.52
CA SER A 57 4.26 5.60 0.51
C SER A 57 3.71 5.32 1.91
N PHE A 58 2.44 5.61 2.14
CA PHE A 58 1.78 5.33 3.41
C PHE A 58 1.72 3.82 3.68
N VAL A 59 1.21 3.01 2.74
CA VAL A 59 1.14 1.54 2.87
C VAL A 59 2.53 0.93 3.10
N ALA A 60 3.54 1.34 2.32
CA ALA A 60 4.90 0.84 2.48
C ALA A 60 5.48 1.18 3.85
N GLY A 61 5.22 2.39 4.35
CA GLY A 61 5.59 2.83 5.69
C GLY A 61 4.94 2.01 6.79
N LEU A 62 3.65 1.67 6.64
CA LEU A 62 2.92 0.81 7.60
C LEU A 62 3.52 -0.60 7.67
N HIS A 63 4.00 -1.14 6.55
CA HIS A 63 4.68 -2.44 6.51
C HIS A 63 6.13 -2.40 7.03
N GLY A 64 6.71 -1.22 7.28
CA GLY A 64 8.03 -1.05 7.87
C GLY A 64 9.17 -1.65 7.03
N ARG A 65 9.09 -1.53 5.69
CA ARG A 65 10.10 -2.03 4.75
C ARG A 65 10.84 -0.87 4.09
N PRO A 66 12.06 -0.54 4.54
CA PRO A 66 12.78 0.67 4.10
C PRO A 66 12.91 0.78 2.58
N GLU A 67 13.30 -0.28 1.91
CA GLU A 67 13.55 -0.27 0.46
C GLU A 67 12.27 0.05 -0.34
N THR A 68 11.14 -0.51 0.10
CA THR A 68 9.85 -0.25 -0.54
C THR A 68 9.34 1.14 -0.19
N SER A 69 9.54 1.58 1.05
CA SER A 69 9.20 2.94 1.49
C SER A 69 9.97 3.99 0.71
N ASP A 70 11.29 3.82 0.54
CA ASP A 70 12.13 4.72 -0.23
C ASP A 70 11.72 4.79 -1.70
N PHE A 71 11.39 3.64 -2.30
CA PHE A 71 10.94 3.57 -3.69
C PHE A 71 9.67 4.39 -3.91
N TYR A 72 8.65 4.21 -3.09
CA TYR A 72 7.38 4.91 -3.23
C TYR A 72 7.45 6.37 -2.81
N SER A 73 8.28 6.74 -1.83
CA SER A 73 8.53 8.13 -1.47
C SER A 73 9.22 8.90 -2.60
N LYS A 74 10.18 8.28 -3.29
CA LYS A 74 10.79 8.85 -4.51
C LYS A 74 9.75 8.99 -5.63
N GLY A 75 8.86 8.01 -5.78
CA GLY A 75 7.73 8.09 -6.71
C GLY A 75 6.81 9.27 -6.40
N LEU A 76 6.49 9.50 -5.11
CA LEU A 76 5.69 10.63 -4.66
C LEU A 76 6.35 11.97 -5.00
N ALA A 77 7.64 12.10 -4.74
CA ALA A 77 8.41 13.30 -5.11
C ALA A 77 8.39 13.52 -6.63
N SER A 78 8.62 12.46 -7.42
CA SER A 78 8.59 12.49 -8.88
C SER A 78 7.21 12.81 -9.46
N ALA A 79 6.14 12.51 -8.74
CA ALA A 79 4.76 12.88 -9.07
C ALA A 79 4.43 14.35 -8.73
N GLY A 80 5.42 15.15 -8.35
CA GLY A 80 5.29 16.58 -8.09
C GLY A 80 4.73 16.93 -6.70
N ALA A 81 4.82 16.02 -5.72
CA ALA A 81 4.40 16.32 -4.35
C ALA A 81 5.29 17.39 -3.72
N SER A 82 4.65 18.39 -3.09
CA SER A 82 5.37 19.40 -2.32
C SER A 82 6.12 18.78 -1.12
N ALA A 83 7.13 19.45 -0.62
CA ALA A 83 7.83 19.04 0.60
C ALA A 83 6.87 18.93 1.80
N GLU A 84 5.86 19.80 1.87
CA GLU A 84 4.83 19.79 2.90
C GLU A 84 3.98 18.49 2.82
N LEU A 85 3.53 18.12 1.62
CA LEU A 85 2.78 16.87 1.43
C LEU A 85 3.63 15.64 1.78
N GLN A 86 4.89 15.60 1.34
CA GLN A 86 5.81 14.51 1.68
C GLN A 86 6.03 14.37 3.19
N ALA A 87 6.22 15.50 3.89
CA ALA A 87 6.33 15.54 5.35
C ALA A 87 5.04 15.07 6.04
N ALA A 88 3.87 15.48 5.54
CA ALA A 88 2.58 15.04 6.06
C ALA A 88 2.37 13.53 5.91
N VAL A 89 2.76 12.95 4.76
CA VAL A 89 2.72 11.50 4.56
C VAL A 89 3.63 10.78 5.56
N ALA A 90 4.85 11.28 5.78
CA ALA A 90 5.79 10.71 6.75
C ALA A 90 5.26 10.80 8.18
N ALA A 91 4.66 11.94 8.57
CA ALA A 91 4.02 12.13 9.86
C ALA A 91 2.83 11.18 10.07
N ALA A 92 2.00 11.01 9.04
CA ALA A 92 0.89 10.05 9.04
C ALA A 92 1.38 8.62 9.25
N VAL A 93 2.45 8.20 8.55
CA VAL A 93 3.08 6.88 8.74
C VAL A 93 3.55 6.70 10.19
N ALA A 94 4.21 7.70 10.77
CA ALA A 94 4.73 7.62 12.14
C ALA A 94 3.59 7.46 13.16
N ALA A 95 2.49 8.21 13.00
CA ALA A 95 1.34 8.17 13.90
C ALA A 95 0.48 6.90 13.73
N ALA A 96 0.50 6.28 12.54
CA ALA A 96 -0.33 5.13 12.20
C ALA A 96 0.34 3.77 12.51
N LYS A 97 1.56 3.75 13.02
CA LYS A 97 2.29 2.50 13.32
C LYS A 97 1.57 1.66 14.36
N THR A 98 1.32 0.40 14.00
CA THR A 98 0.73 -0.61 14.89
C THR A 98 1.13 -2.01 14.40
N SER A 99 0.68 -3.04 15.09
CA SER A 99 0.85 -4.44 14.70
C SER A 99 -0.52 -5.09 14.52
N GLY A 100 -0.68 -5.82 13.43
CA GLY A 100 -1.92 -6.54 13.09
C GLY A 100 -1.66 -8.01 12.74
N PRO A 101 -2.70 -8.75 12.33
CA PRO A 101 -4.09 -8.28 12.15
C PRO A 101 -4.86 -8.23 13.47
N TYR A 102 -5.85 -7.35 13.54
CA TYR A 102 -6.84 -7.24 14.62
C TYR A 102 -8.24 -6.93 14.06
N GLY A 103 -9.20 -6.64 14.92
CA GLY A 103 -10.59 -6.35 14.55
C GLY A 103 -11.58 -7.42 15.00
N SER A 104 -12.84 -7.26 14.62
CA SER A 104 -13.94 -8.07 15.08
C SER A 104 -14.52 -8.93 13.96
N TYR A 105 -14.71 -10.22 14.23
CA TYR A 105 -15.49 -11.07 13.35
C TYR A 105 -17.00 -10.82 13.51
N PRO A 106 -17.80 -11.10 12.51
CA PRO A 106 -19.24 -11.19 12.68
C PRO A 106 -19.58 -12.14 13.84
N LYS A 107 -20.71 -11.85 14.54
CA LYS A 107 -21.14 -12.67 15.68
C LYS A 107 -21.23 -14.15 15.30
N GLY A 108 -20.46 -14.99 15.97
CA GLY A 108 -20.37 -16.42 15.66
C GLY A 108 -19.18 -17.11 16.35
N PRO A 109 -18.85 -18.34 15.95
CA PRO A 109 -17.76 -19.13 16.57
C PRO A 109 -16.40 -18.42 16.53
N LEU A 110 -16.12 -17.62 15.50
CA LEU A 110 -14.85 -16.89 15.36
C LEU A 110 -14.77 -15.62 16.23
N SER A 111 -15.86 -15.23 16.93
CA SER A 111 -15.83 -14.03 17.79
C SER A 111 -14.83 -14.15 18.95
N VAL A 112 -14.42 -15.37 19.30
CA VAL A 112 -13.36 -15.62 20.31
C VAL A 112 -11.98 -15.14 19.84
N GLU A 113 -11.79 -14.94 18.54
CA GLU A 113 -10.55 -14.44 17.93
C GLU A 113 -10.56 -12.91 17.73
N ASN A 114 -11.56 -12.23 18.27
CA ASN A 114 -11.62 -10.77 18.22
C ASN A 114 -10.46 -10.18 19.01
N THR A 115 -9.76 -9.24 18.39
CA THR A 115 -8.63 -8.54 18.99
C THR A 115 -8.81 -7.04 18.81
N ALA A 116 -8.74 -6.28 19.89
CA ALA A 116 -8.76 -4.83 19.83
C ALA A 116 -7.44 -4.28 19.27
N GLY A 117 -7.52 -3.16 18.56
CA GLY A 117 -6.33 -2.49 18.02
C GLY A 117 -6.61 -1.02 17.71
N LEU A 118 -5.62 -0.37 17.10
CA LEU A 118 -5.68 1.05 16.77
C LEU A 118 -6.73 1.33 15.70
N ILE A 119 -7.68 2.20 15.99
CA ILE A 119 -8.53 2.84 14.99
C ILE A 119 -7.87 4.16 14.64
N TYR A 120 -7.12 4.16 13.54
CA TYR A 120 -6.33 5.31 13.13
C TYR A 120 -7.21 6.46 12.67
N LYS A 121 -6.86 7.65 13.13
CA LYS A 121 -7.40 8.94 12.67
C LYS A 121 -6.27 9.89 12.37
N VAL A 122 -6.38 10.56 11.23
CA VAL A 122 -5.37 11.57 10.83
C VAL A 122 -5.49 12.78 11.74
N ALA A 123 -4.37 13.20 12.33
CA ALA A 123 -4.32 14.39 13.17
C ALA A 123 -4.68 15.65 12.37
N ALA A 124 -5.31 16.64 13.02
CA ALA A 124 -5.84 17.83 12.37
C ALA A 124 -4.79 18.60 11.54
N ASP A 125 -3.57 18.77 12.06
CA ASP A 125 -2.51 19.48 11.34
C ASP A 125 -2.01 18.68 10.14
N THR A 126 -1.86 17.36 10.27
CA THR A 126 -1.53 16.47 9.15
C THR A 126 -2.62 16.48 8.09
N SER A 127 -3.89 16.50 8.51
CA SER A 127 -5.05 16.53 7.60
C SER A 127 -5.09 17.82 6.77
N LYS A 128 -4.67 18.95 7.30
CA LYS A 128 -4.58 20.21 6.53
C LYS A 128 -3.62 20.09 5.34
N ALA A 129 -2.47 19.49 5.57
CA ALA A 129 -1.44 19.32 4.53
C ALA A 129 -1.78 18.20 3.54
N LEU A 130 -2.45 17.12 3.97
CA LEU A 130 -2.91 16.04 3.11
C LEU A 130 -4.13 16.44 2.26
N GLY A 131 -4.96 17.34 2.77
CA GLY A 131 -6.30 17.59 2.24
C GLY A 131 -7.31 16.49 2.61
N PRO A 132 -8.63 16.76 2.47
CA PRO A 132 -9.69 15.88 2.96
C PRO A 132 -9.68 14.51 2.25
N ARG A 133 -9.39 14.45 0.96
CA ARG A 133 -9.37 13.20 0.19
C ARG A 133 -8.29 12.25 0.71
N LEU A 134 -7.04 12.69 0.81
CA LEU A 134 -5.95 11.82 1.28
C LEU A 134 -6.09 11.48 2.77
N ALA A 135 -6.59 12.39 3.60
CA ALA A 135 -6.84 12.09 5.01
C ALA A 135 -7.84 10.94 5.18
N ALA A 136 -9.00 11.01 4.51
CA ALA A 136 -9.99 9.94 4.52
C ALA A 136 -9.43 8.63 3.91
N ALA A 137 -8.65 8.74 2.82
CA ALA A 137 -8.00 7.58 2.22
C ALA A 137 -7.04 6.89 3.19
N PHE A 138 -6.22 7.64 3.93
CA PHE A 138 -5.24 7.06 4.86
C PHE A 138 -5.91 6.34 6.04
N GLU A 139 -7.03 6.88 6.57
CA GLU A 139 -7.81 6.21 7.58
C GLU A 139 -8.39 4.87 7.07
N HIS A 140 -8.96 4.88 5.86
CA HIS A 140 -9.49 3.69 5.21
C HIS A 140 -8.39 2.67 4.86
N VAL A 141 -7.27 3.14 4.33
CA VAL A 141 -6.09 2.30 3.99
C VAL A 141 -5.51 1.63 5.23
N HIS A 142 -5.42 2.35 6.35
CA HIS A 142 -4.98 1.77 7.62
C HIS A 142 -5.88 0.61 8.04
N MET A 143 -7.19 0.78 7.95
CA MET A 143 -8.16 -0.26 8.21
C MET A 143 -7.94 -1.47 7.30
N LEU A 144 -7.78 -1.27 6.00
CA LEU A 144 -7.56 -2.36 5.05
C LEU A 144 -6.25 -3.12 5.30
N VAL A 145 -5.20 -2.44 5.81
CA VAL A 145 -3.89 -3.08 6.09
C VAL A 145 -3.92 -3.90 7.38
N PHE A 146 -4.52 -3.37 8.45
CA PHE A 146 -4.40 -3.98 9.78
C PHE A 146 -5.64 -4.69 10.29
N HIS A 147 -6.85 -4.23 9.89
CA HIS A 147 -8.10 -4.79 10.36
C HIS A 147 -9.22 -4.80 9.28
N PRO A 148 -8.95 -5.43 8.11
CA PRO A 148 -9.90 -5.42 6.98
C PRO A 148 -11.25 -6.06 7.31
N ARG A 149 -11.32 -6.89 8.36
CA ARG A 149 -12.57 -7.48 8.84
C ARG A 149 -13.56 -6.48 9.45
N ASP A 150 -13.09 -5.30 9.82
CA ASP A 150 -13.91 -4.19 10.30
C ASP A 150 -14.46 -3.30 9.18
N ALA A 151 -14.18 -3.65 7.91
CA ALA A 151 -14.71 -2.91 6.77
C ALA A 151 -16.24 -2.93 6.77
N ALA A 152 -16.84 -1.74 6.73
CA ALA A 152 -18.28 -1.56 6.79
C ALA A 152 -18.73 -0.34 5.97
N SER A 153 -20.03 -0.27 5.66
CA SER A 153 -20.58 0.84 4.87
C SER A 153 -20.19 2.24 5.35
N PRO A 154 -20.14 2.56 6.66
CA PRO A 154 -19.70 3.88 7.10
C PRO A 154 -18.28 4.24 6.66
N SER A 155 -17.35 3.27 6.59
CA SER A 155 -15.98 3.51 6.13
C SER A 155 -15.93 3.90 4.65
N LEU A 156 -16.80 3.31 3.83
CA LEU A 156 -16.94 3.67 2.42
C LEU A 156 -17.62 5.03 2.26
N GLN A 157 -18.66 5.31 3.07
CA GLN A 157 -19.35 6.59 3.04
C GLN A 157 -18.39 7.75 3.34
N SER A 158 -17.49 7.59 4.31
CA SER A 158 -16.47 8.61 4.63
C SER A 158 -15.57 8.95 3.43
N LEU A 159 -15.25 7.98 2.56
CA LEU A 159 -14.51 8.25 1.33
C LEU A 159 -15.36 9.05 0.33
N LEU A 160 -16.62 8.66 0.14
CA LEU A 160 -17.55 9.36 -0.76
C LEU A 160 -17.73 10.81 -0.31
N ASP A 161 -17.92 11.04 0.98
CA ASP A 161 -18.07 12.38 1.58
C ASP A 161 -16.81 13.24 1.40
N ALA A 162 -15.63 12.61 1.37
CA ALA A 162 -14.35 13.26 1.08
C ALA A 162 -14.09 13.47 -0.43
N GLY A 163 -15.03 13.12 -1.30
CA GLY A 163 -14.97 13.35 -2.74
C GLY A 163 -14.34 12.22 -3.57
N TRP A 164 -14.20 11.01 -3.01
CA TRP A 164 -13.85 9.81 -3.79
C TRP A 164 -15.09 9.31 -4.52
N SER A 165 -15.00 9.08 -5.83
CA SER A 165 -16.07 8.39 -6.56
C SER A 165 -16.06 6.89 -6.24
N PRO A 166 -17.15 6.15 -6.50
CA PRO A 166 -17.14 4.68 -6.35
C PRO A 166 -16.02 3.99 -7.14
N THR A 167 -15.71 4.47 -8.35
CA THR A 167 -14.59 3.97 -9.17
C THR A 167 -13.23 4.25 -8.52
N ASP A 168 -13.05 5.43 -7.93
CA ASP A 168 -11.82 5.79 -7.22
C ASP A 168 -11.62 4.93 -5.97
N VAL A 169 -12.70 4.59 -5.25
CA VAL A 169 -12.66 3.67 -4.09
C VAL A 169 -12.21 2.27 -4.52
N VAL A 170 -12.64 1.78 -5.67
CA VAL A 170 -12.15 0.52 -6.24
C VAL A 170 -10.65 0.61 -6.53
N THR A 171 -10.20 1.70 -7.17
CA THR A 171 -8.78 1.93 -7.45
C THR A 171 -7.96 1.99 -6.16
N LEU A 172 -8.43 2.68 -5.13
CA LEU A 172 -7.80 2.73 -3.80
C LEU A 172 -7.65 1.33 -3.19
N SER A 173 -8.70 0.54 -3.23
CA SER A 173 -8.71 -0.83 -2.69
C SER A 173 -7.75 -1.74 -3.46
N GLN A 174 -7.69 -1.62 -4.78
CA GLN A 174 -6.74 -2.34 -5.63
C GLN A 174 -5.29 -1.94 -5.33
N LEU A 175 -5.01 -0.65 -5.09
CA LEU A 175 -3.69 -0.17 -4.66
C LEU A 175 -3.25 -0.86 -3.37
N VAL A 176 -4.11 -0.86 -2.35
CA VAL A 176 -3.78 -1.47 -1.04
C VAL A 176 -3.55 -2.96 -1.16
N ALA A 177 -4.42 -3.67 -1.90
CA ALA A 177 -4.29 -5.11 -2.11
C ALA A 177 -2.99 -5.47 -2.85
N PHE A 178 -2.71 -4.76 -3.95
CA PHE A 178 -1.48 -4.96 -4.73
C PHE A 178 -0.22 -4.66 -3.89
N LEU A 179 -0.18 -3.54 -3.19
CA LEU A 179 0.96 -3.15 -2.36
C LEU A 179 1.21 -4.15 -1.24
N SER A 180 0.15 -4.60 -0.56
CA SER A 180 0.26 -5.61 0.49
C SER A 180 0.80 -6.94 -0.04
N PHE A 181 0.42 -7.33 -1.25
CA PHE A 181 1.00 -8.48 -1.95
C PHE A 181 2.47 -8.23 -2.32
N GLN A 182 2.76 -7.16 -3.03
CA GLN A 182 4.09 -6.84 -3.54
C GLN A 182 5.14 -6.77 -2.43
N ILE A 183 4.83 -6.04 -1.34
CA ILE A 183 5.75 -5.85 -0.21
C ILE A 183 6.09 -7.19 0.45
N ARG A 184 5.11 -8.09 0.61
CA ARG A 184 5.35 -9.43 1.18
C ARG A 184 6.18 -10.30 0.26
N VAL A 185 5.93 -10.26 -1.05
CA VAL A 185 6.72 -11.00 -2.04
C VAL A 185 8.16 -10.50 -2.06
N VAL A 186 8.38 -9.19 -2.11
CA VAL A 186 9.71 -8.57 -2.04
C VAL A 186 10.45 -8.99 -0.77
N ALA A 187 9.80 -8.90 0.39
CA ALA A 187 10.39 -9.31 1.66
C ALA A 187 10.78 -10.80 1.68
N GLY A 188 9.92 -11.67 1.15
CA GLY A 188 10.19 -13.11 1.03
C GLY A 188 11.39 -13.41 0.12
N LEU A 189 11.45 -12.77 -1.06
CA LEU A 189 12.55 -12.92 -2.00
C LEU A 189 13.89 -12.42 -1.42
N ARG A 190 13.89 -11.29 -0.74
CA ARG A 190 15.09 -10.76 -0.04
C ARG A 190 15.57 -11.67 1.09
N THR A 191 14.64 -12.29 1.81
CA THR A 191 14.98 -13.28 2.86
C THR A 191 15.53 -14.56 2.27
N LEU A 192 15.08 -14.94 1.08
CA LEU A 192 15.56 -16.14 0.38
C LEU A 192 16.95 -15.95 -0.26
N ALA A 193 17.27 -14.73 -0.74
CA ALA A 193 18.50 -14.44 -1.49
C ALA A 193 19.78 -14.96 -0.82
N PRO A 194 20.08 -14.66 0.47
CA PRO A 194 21.31 -15.14 1.12
C PRO A 194 21.41 -16.67 1.21
N LYS A 195 20.26 -17.35 1.36
CA LYS A 195 20.20 -18.80 1.46
C LYS A 195 20.50 -19.52 0.15
N LEU A 196 20.46 -18.81 -0.96
CA LEU A 196 20.76 -19.36 -2.29
C LEU A 196 22.21 -19.10 -2.70
N SER A 197 22.94 -18.28 -1.96
CA SER A 197 24.34 -17.90 -2.20
C SER A 197 25.29 -18.72 -1.31
N ALA A 198 24.76 -19.47 -0.36
CA ALA A 198 25.47 -20.41 0.48
C ALA A 198 25.45 -21.82 -0.14
#